data_e136f941e86739821d09eee2b0faeb07
#
_entry.id   e136f941e86739821d09eee2b0faeb07
#
_cell.length_a   1.000
_cell.length_b   1.000
_cell.length_c   1.000
_cell.angle_alpha   90.00
_cell.angle_beta   90.00
_cell.angle_gamma   90.00
#
_symmetry.space_group_name_H-M   'P 1'
#
loop_
_entity.id
_entity.type
_entity.pdbx_description
1 polymer ?
#
loop_
_entity_poly.entity_id
_entity_poly.type
_entity_poly.pdbx_seq_one_letter_code
_entity_poly.pdbx_strand_id
1 'polypeptide(L)'
;XXXXQDRMAVCEVQDAEAAALKALFAHDSRVAVYHADGYAQNKKLLPPKANGVKIGRGLVLIDPPYEGQDAEYQAILASVTEILGRWPQASFAIWFPIKQRRTILHFLRKACALPVKSVLTAELLIRPDDSPLRLNGSGMLLLNPPWQFDQILAPAMPALKQHLGEAGASPRLQWLKQAE
;
A
#
# COMPACT_ATOMS: atom_id res chain seq x y z
N UNK A 1 5.33 16.28 6.81
CA UNK A 1 6.25 16.56 7.00
C UNK A 1 7.42 15.84 6.73
N UNK A 2 7.54 15.84 5.76
CA UNK A 2 8.64 15.21 5.42
C UNK A 2 9.70 15.90 6.02
N UNK A 3 10.21 15.43 6.49
CA UNK A 3 11.34 15.86 6.98
C UNK A 3 12.17 16.15 5.82
N UNK A 4 12.74 16.65 5.90
CA UNK A 4 13.56 17.06 4.94
C UNK A 4 14.47 16.08 4.47
N GLN A 5 14.63 15.27 5.19
CA GLN A 5 15.56 14.17 4.86
C GLN A 5 14.85 13.02 4.12
N ASP A 6 13.53 13.03 4.09
CA ASP A 6 12.78 11.96 3.41
C ASP A 6 12.99 12.02 1.90
N ARG A 7 13.08 10.85 1.27
CA ARG A 7 13.24 10.71 -0.16
C ARG A 7 12.15 9.80 -0.71
N MET A 8 11.74 10.05 -1.95
CA MET A 8 10.68 9.30 -2.61
C MET A 8 11.15 8.83 -3.99
N ALA A 9 10.85 7.59 -4.32
CA ALA A 9 11.02 7.04 -5.67
C ALA A 9 9.65 6.66 -6.18
N VAL A 10 9.26 7.16 -7.34
CA VAL A 10 7.96 6.90 -7.96
C VAL A 10 8.20 6.18 -9.28
N CYS A 11 7.46 5.10 -9.50
CA CYS A 11 7.49 4.35 -10.77
C CYS A 11 6.14 4.48 -11.45
N GLU A 12 6.15 4.84 -12.72
CA GLU A 12 4.94 4.98 -13.52
C GLU A 12 5.21 4.44 -14.93
N VAL A 13 4.33 3.55 -15.42
CA VAL A 13 4.52 2.89 -16.73
C VAL A 13 3.95 3.69 -17.89
N GLN A 14 2.97 4.55 -17.63
CA GLN A 14 2.32 5.32 -18.69
C GLN A 14 3.14 6.55 -19.04
N ASP A 15 3.44 6.71 -20.34
CA ASP A 15 4.30 7.79 -20.85
C ASP A 15 3.85 9.18 -20.38
N ALA A 16 2.58 9.50 -20.60
CA ALA A 16 2.05 10.83 -20.30
C ALA A 16 2.09 11.13 -18.81
N GLU A 17 1.73 10.14 -17.98
CA GLU A 17 1.71 10.29 -16.52
C GLU A 17 3.13 10.39 -15.97
N ALA A 18 4.07 9.58 -16.47
CA ALA A 18 5.46 9.65 -16.08
C ALA A 18 6.07 11.02 -16.43
N ALA A 19 5.74 11.56 -17.63
CA ALA A 19 6.21 12.88 -18.04
C ALA A 19 5.63 13.98 -17.15
N ALA A 20 4.33 13.88 -16.80
CA ALA A 20 3.68 14.85 -15.92
C ALA A 20 4.30 14.80 -14.51
N LEU A 21 4.57 13.62 -13.97
CA LEU A 21 5.22 13.47 -12.68
C LEU A 21 6.64 14.05 -12.69
N LYS A 22 7.41 13.81 -13.75
CA LYS A 22 8.76 14.37 -13.89
C LYS A 22 8.71 15.89 -13.92
N ALA A 23 7.76 16.47 -14.66
CA ALA A 23 7.60 17.92 -14.71
C ALA A 23 7.19 18.50 -13.34
N LEU A 24 6.25 17.82 -12.66
CA LEU A 24 5.78 18.26 -11.34
C LEU A 24 6.90 18.30 -10.30
N PHE A 25 7.78 17.30 -10.31
CA PHE A 25 8.86 17.20 -9.33
C PHE A 25 10.22 17.65 -9.84
N ALA A 26 10.28 18.40 -10.96
CA ALA A 26 11.54 18.78 -11.61
C ALA A 26 12.48 19.55 -10.69
N HIS A 27 11.95 20.29 -9.72
CA HIS A 27 12.74 21.10 -8.81
C HIS A 27 12.83 20.54 -7.39
N ASP A 28 12.36 19.30 -7.16
CA ASP A 28 12.47 18.66 -5.84
C ASP A 28 13.46 17.50 -5.89
N SER A 29 14.66 17.75 -5.44
CA SER A 29 15.75 16.77 -5.44
C SER A 29 15.50 15.55 -4.54
N ARG A 30 14.45 15.60 -3.72
CA ARG A 30 14.08 14.48 -2.87
C ARG A 30 13.27 13.40 -3.62
N VAL A 31 12.74 13.75 -4.82
CA VAL A 31 11.84 12.86 -5.57
C VAL A 31 12.52 12.40 -6.86
N ALA A 32 12.60 11.11 -7.05
CA ALA A 32 13.09 10.49 -8.28
C ALA A 32 11.93 9.81 -8.99
N VAL A 33 11.67 10.19 -10.23
CA VAL A 33 10.58 9.61 -11.04
C VAL A 33 11.17 8.70 -12.11
N TYR A 34 10.72 7.46 -12.14
CA TYR A 34 11.15 6.43 -13.09
C TYR A 34 9.98 6.08 -14.01
N HIS A 35 10.20 6.23 -15.32
CA HIS A 35 9.25 5.71 -16.30
C HIS A 35 9.51 4.21 -16.43
N ALA A 36 8.84 3.41 -15.61
CA ALA A 36 9.14 1.98 -15.49
C ALA A 36 8.07 1.27 -14.66
N ASP A 37 8.00 -0.05 -14.84
CA ASP A 37 7.20 -0.93 -14.00
C ASP A 37 7.82 -0.99 -12.58
N GLY A 38 7.05 -0.63 -11.57
CA GLY A 38 7.49 -0.61 -10.18
C GLY A 38 7.96 -1.98 -9.69
N TYR A 39 7.28 -3.05 -10.07
CA TYR A 39 7.69 -4.40 -9.66
C TYR A 39 9.07 -4.76 -10.23
N ALA A 40 9.32 -4.40 -11.47
CA ALA A 40 10.62 -4.67 -12.11
C ALA A 40 11.75 -3.81 -11.50
N GLN A 41 11.42 -2.62 -10.97
CA GLN A 41 12.42 -1.74 -10.37
C GLN A 41 12.80 -2.11 -8.93
N ASN A 42 12.08 -3.00 -8.28
CA ASN A 42 12.32 -3.34 -6.86
C ASN A 42 13.78 -3.73 -6.60
N LYS A 43 14.39 -4.49 -7.49
CA LYS A 43 15.77 -4.97 -7.33
C LYS A 43 16.79 -3.82 -7.34
N LYS A 44 16.50 -2.77 -8.09
CA LYS A 44 17.39 -1.62 -8.24
C LYS A 44 17.19 -0.59 -7.12
N LEU A 45 15.95 -0.39 -6.72
CA LEU A 45 15.57 0.70 -5.80
C LEU A 45 15.57 0.28 -4.32
N LEU A 46 15.38 -1.03 -4.03
CA LEU A 46 15.17 -1.48 -2.65
C LEU A 46 16.18 -2.55 -2.21
N PRO A 47 16.74 -2.48 -0.99
CA PRO A 47 16.55 -1.38 -0.04
C PRO A 47 17.24 -0.11 -0.50
N PRO A 48 16.68 1.06 -0.18
CA PRO A 48 17.31 2.31 -0.57
C PRO A 48 18.61 2.52 0.18
N LYS A 49 19.52 3.31 -0.43
CA LYS A 49 20.83 3.60 0.14
C LYS A 49 21.04 5.11 0.26
N ALA A 50 21.71 5.52 1.31
CA ALA A 50 22.21 6.87 1.47
C ALA A 50 23.72 6.78 1.74
N ASN A 51 24.52 7.42 0.88
CA ASN A 51 25.99 7.38 0.97
C ASN A 51 26.53 5.96 1.01
N GLY A 52 25.93 5.05 0.23
CA GLY A 52 26.35 3.65 0.15
C GLY A 52 25.79 2.75 1.26
N VAL A 53 25.20 3.31 2.31
CA VAL A 53 24.65 2.56 3.44
C VAL A 53 23.15 2.30 3.24
N LYS A 54 22.72 1.06 3.47
CA LYS A 54 21.30 0.70 3.37
C LYS A 54 20.47 1.45 4.41
N ILE A 55 19.35 2.02 3.98
CA ILE A 55 18.40 2.65 4.89
C ILE A 55 17.57 1.55 5.55
N GLY A 56 17.56 1.54 6.89
CA GLY A 56 16.91 0.47 7.65
C GLY A 56 15.40 0.48 7.58
N ARG A 57 14.77 1.66 7.46
CA ARG A 57 13.31 1.79 7.47
C ARG A 57 12.82 2.57 6.27
N GLY A 58 11.65 2.21 5.79
CA GLY A 58 10.98 2.93 4.71
C GLY A 58 9.64 2.30 4.40
N LEU A 59 8.87 3.01 3.59
CA LEU A 59 7.53 2.61 3.18
C LEU A 59 7.52 2.31 1.70
N VAL A 60 6.93 1.18 1.33
CA VAL A 60 6.63 0.84 -0.07
C VAL A 60 5.11 0.94 -0.24
N LEU A 61 4.66 1.88 -1.06
CA LEU A 61 3.26 2.02 -1.43
C LEU A 61 3.03 1.26 -2.73
N ILE A 62 2.00 0.39 -2.75
CA ILE A 62 1.62 -0.40 -3.92
C ILE A 62 0.15 -0.10 -4.23
N ASP A 63 -0.09 0.50 -5.40
CA ASP A 63 -1.42 0.91 -5.84
C ASP A 63 -1.58 0.57 -7.33
N PRO A 64 -1.78 -0.72 -7.67
CA PRO A 64 -1.85 -1.15 -9.07
C PRO A 64 -3.26 -0.97 -9.63
N PRO A 65 -3.44 -1.10 -10.95
CA PRO A 65 -4.73 -0.85 -11.60
C PRO A 65 -5.82 -1.91 -11.35
N TYR A 66 -5.47 -3.10 -10.86
CA TYR A 66 -6.41 -4.18 -10.54
C TYR A 66 -7.33 -4.62 -11.71
N GLU A 67 -6.88 -4.47 -12.94
CA GLU A 67 -7.66 -4.94 -14.10
C GLU A 67 -7.81 -6.46 -14.10
N GLY A 68 -6.73 -7.19 -13.76
CA GLY A 68 -6.75 -8.63 -13.57
C GLY A 68 -6.53 -8.97 -12.10
N GLN A 69 -7.56 -8.85 -11.28
CA GLN A 69 -7.48 -8.81 -9.82
C GLN A 69 -6.66 -9.95 -9.21
N ASP A 70 -6.92 -11.21 -9.63
CA ASP A 70 -6.19 -12.35 -9.04
C ASP A 70 -4.71 -12.36 -9.44
N ALA A 71 -4.41 -12.04 -10.69
CA ALA A 71 -3.02 -11.95 -11.16
C ALA A 71 -2.29 -10.83 -10.43
N GLU A 72 -2.97 -9.72 -10.19
CA GLU A 72 -2.40 -8.60 -9.46
C GLU A 72 -2.06 -8.97 -8.02
N TYR A 73 -2.96 -9.66 -7.32
CA TYR A 73 -2.68 -10.12 -5.95
C TYR A 73 -1.46 -11.04 -5.91
N GLN A 74 -1.30 -11.91 -6.91
CA GLN A 74 -0.12 -12.78 -6.99
C GLN A 74 1.16 -11.97 -7.21
N ALA A 75 1.12 -10.98 -8.11
CA ALA A 75 2.26 -10.11 -8.39
C ALA A 75 2.68 -9.31 -7.15
N ILE A 76 1.69 -8.76 -6.42
CA ILE A 76 1.92 -8.03 -5.16
C ILE A 76 2.65 -8.94 -4.16
N LEU A 77 2.10 -10.14 -3.91
CA LEU A 77 2.67 -11.06 -2.91
C LEU A 77 4.08 -11.50 -3.29
N ALA A 78 4.32 -11.77 -4.58
CA ALA A 78 5.65 -12.15 -5.07
C ALA A 78 6.65 -11.00 -4.87
N SER A 79 6.24 -9.78 -5.24
CA SER A 79 7.08 -8.59 -5.08
C SER A 79 7.41 -8.31 -3.61
N VAL A 80 6.40 -8.36 -2.73
CA VAL A 80 6.59 -8.17 -1.29
C VAL A 80 7.55 -9.22 -0.72
N THR A 81 7.37 -10.49 -1.10
CA THR A 81 8.25 -11.58 -0.67
C THR A 81 9.70 -11.29 -1.05
N GLU A 82 9.92 -10.89 -2.31
CA GLU A 82 11.25 -10.57 -2.80
C GLU A 82 11.88 -9.40 -2.04
N ILE A 83 11.10 -8.33 -1.81
CA ILE A 83 11.59 -7.15 -1.07
C ILE A 83 11.94 -7.54 0.37
N LEU A 84 11.07 -8.30 1.05
CA LEU A 84 11.30 -8.72 2.44
C LEU A 84 12.57 -9.57 2.57
N GLY A 85 12.90 -10.37 1.56
CA GLY A 85 14.14 -11.14 1.55
C GLY A 85 15.39 -10.28 1.60
N ARG A 86 15.34 -9.04 1.09
CA ARG A 86 16.47 -8.11 1.07
C ARG A 86 16.33 -6.98 2.10
N TRP A 87 15.10 -6.69 2.52
CA TRP A 87 14.77 -5.58 3.41
C TRP A 87 13.67 -5.99 4.40
N PRO A 88 13.99 -6.84 5.39
CA PRO A 88 12.97 -7.42 6.29
C PRO A 88 12.22 -6.40 7.13
N GLN A 89 12.77 -5.19 7.30
CA GLN A 89 12.16 -4.14 8.13
C GLN A 89 11.31 -3.16 7.30
N ALA A 90 11.13 -3.42 6.01
CA ALA A 90 10.28 -2.58 5.17
C ALA A 90 8.84 -2.60 5.67
N SER A 91 8.20 -1.43 5.63
CA SER A 91 6.76 -1.30 5.80
C SER A 91 6.10 -1.23 4.42
N PHE A 92 4.91 -1.80 4.32
CA PHE A 92 4.15 -1.73 3.06
C PHE A 92 2.77 -1.16 3.32
N ALA A 93 2.30 -0.36 2.38
CA ALA A 93 0.91 0.08 2.30
C ALA A 93 0.40 -0.36 0.93
N ILE A 94 -0.56 -1.28 0.91
CA ILE A 94 -1.08 -1.88 -0.32
C ILE A 94 -2.56 -1.54 -0.40
N TRP A 95 -2.92 -0.72 -1.38
CA TRP A 95 -4.33 -0.41 -1.64
C TRP A 95 -5.00 -1.60 -2.31
N PHE A 96 -6.25 -1.89 -1.94
CA PHE A 96 -7.02 -2.94 -2.60
C PHE A 96 -8.50 -2.55 -2.70
N PRO A 97 -9.18 -2.90 -3.82
CA PRO A 97 -10.60 -2.66 -3.98
C PRO A 97 -11.43 -3.72 -3.27
N ILE A 98 -12.59 -3.33 -2.76
CA ILE A 98 -13.55 -4.27 -2.18
C ILE A 98 -14.83 -4.24 -3.01
N LYS A 99 -14.99 -5.26 -3.85
CA LYS A 99 -16.26 -5.50 -4.55
C LYS A 99 -17.21 -6.21 -3.61
N GLN A 100 -16.75 -7.33 -3.05
CA GLN A 100 -17.37 -8.06 -1.95
C GLN A 100 -16.26 -8.50 -1.01
N ARG A 101 -16.49 -8.39 0.29
CA ARG A 101 -15.43 -8.71 1.27
C ARG A 101 -14.88 -10.13 1.11
N ARG A 102 -15.75 -11.08 0.77
CA ARG A 102 -15.32 -12.48 0.60
C ARG A 102 -14.22 -12.65 -0.47
N THR A 103 -14.18 -11.78 -1.48
CA THR A 103 -13.23 -11.92 -2.58
C THR A 103 -11.80 -11.56 -2.19
N ILE A 104 -11.62 -10.79 -1.12
CA ILE A 104 -10.28 -10.39 -0.66
C ILE A 104 -9.71 -11.33 0.42
N LEU A 105 -10.52 -12.23 0.99
CA LEU A 105 -10.09 -13.05 2.13
C LEU A 105 -8.88 -13.93 1.80
N HIS A 106 -8.83 -14.46 0.59
CA HIS A 106 -7.72 -15.32 0.17
C HIS A 106 -6.41 -14.52 0.12
N PHE A 107 -6.46 -13.32 -0.46
CA PHE A 107 -5.30 -12.41 -0.51
C PHE A 107 -4.83 -12.06 0.91
N LEU A 108 -5.75 -11.66 1.79
CA LEU A 108 -5.41 -11.28 3.17
C LEU A 108 -4.78 -12.45 3.94
N ARG A 109 -5.31 -13.68 3.77
CA ARG A 109 -4.72 -14.86 4.41
C ARG A 109 -3.28 -15.12 3.93
N LYS A 110 -3.04 -14.99 2.62
CA LYS A 110 -1.69 -15.14 2.08
C LYS A 110 -0.74 -14.06 2.60
N ALA A 111 -1.23 -12.83 2.73
CA ALA A 111 -0.44 -11.73 3.29
C ALA A 111 -0.02 -12.01 4.73
N CYS A 112 -0.91 -12.60 5.54
CA CYS A 112 -0.58 -12.99 6.92
C CYS A 112 0.50 -14.07 7.01
N ALA A 113 0.63 -14.88 5.96
CA ALA A 113 1.66 -15.93 5.91
C ALA A 113 3.05 -15.39 5.52
N LEU A 114 3.14 -14.14 5.08
CA LEU A 114 4.43 -13.52 4.75
C LEU A 114 5.32 -13.40 6.01
N PRO A 115 6.65 -13.33 5.83
CA PRO A 115 7.56 -13.19 6.97
C PRO A 115 7.61 -11.74 7.50
N VAL A 116 6.44 -11.24 7.91
CA VAL A 116 6.26 -9.92 8.53
C VAL A 116 5.84 -10.09 9.98
N LYS A 117 6.18 -9.10 10.82
CA LYS A 117 5.85 -9.13 12.24
C LYS A 117 4.38 -8.85 12.51
N SER A 118 3.78 -7.99 11.69
CA SER A 118 2.40 -7.55 11.94
C SER A 118 1.70 -7.22 10.63
N VAL A 119 0.37 -7.40 10.63
CA VAL A 119 -0.50 -7.13 9.49
C VAL A 119 -1.76 -6.43 10.00
N LEU A 120 -2.03 -5.24 9.51
CA LEU A 120 -3.19 -4.43 9.86
C LEU A 120 -3.97 -4.13 8.59
N THR A 121 -5.31 -4.18 8.64
CA THR A 121 -6.15 -3.66 7.57
C THR A 121 -6.95 -2.46 8.03
N ALA A 122 -7.05 -1.47 7.16
CA ALA A 122 -7.96 -0.33 7.32
C ALA A 122 -8.87 -0.33 6.10
N GLU A 123 -10.16 -0.62 6.30
CA GLU A 123 -11.14 -0.78 5.22
C GLU A 123 -12.27 0.22 5.39
N LEU A 124 -12.78 0.72 4.28
CA LEU A 124 -14.01 1.50 4.25
C LEU A 124 -14.92 0.92 3.17
N LEU A 125 -16.03 0.31 3.60
CA LEU A 125 -17.15 0.06 2.71
C LEU A 125 -17.95 1.36 2.65
N ILE A 126 -18.08 1.93 1.46
CA ILE A 126 -18.84 3.17 1.28
C ILE A 126 -20.33 2.88 1.14
N ARG A 127 -20.69 1.61 0.91
CA ARG A 127 -22.08 1.09 0.86
C ARG A 127 -22.07 -0.36 1.34
N PRO A 128 -23.22 -1.00 1.52
CA PRO A 128 -23.27 -2.40 1.99
C PRO A 128 -22.51 -3.37 1.08
N ASP A 129 -21.93 -4.39 1.69
CA ASP A 129 -21.10 -5.40 1.02
C ASP A 129 -21.85 -6.20 -0.05
N ASP A 130 -23.16 -6.28 0.08
CA ASP A 130 -24.04 -7.00 -0.86
C ASP A 130 -24.60 -6.11 -1.97
N SER A 131 -24.20 -4.88 -2.03
CA SER A 131 -24.63 -3.97 -3.12
C SER A 131 -24.19 -4.54 -4.47
N PRO A 132 -25.08 -4.53 -5.48
CA PRO A 132 -24.75 -5.05 -6.81
C PRO A 132 -23.78 -4.14 -7.58
N LEU A 133 -23.44 -2.97 -7.06
CA LEU A 133 -22.49 -2.07 -7.69
C LEU A 133 -21.09 -2.69 -7.70
N ARG A 134 -20.27 -2.30 -8.68
CA ARG A 134 -19.00 -2.97 -8.93
C ARG A 134 -17.95 -2.74 -7.86
N LEU A 135 -17.98 -1.58 -7.19
CA LEU A 135 -17.00 -1.22 -6.17
C LEU A 135 -17.74 -0.73 -4.93
N ASN A 136 -17.70 -1.50 -3.86
CA ASN A 136 -18.41 -1.20 -2.62
C ASN A 136 -17.52 -0.54 -1.57
N GLY A 137 -16.21 -0.54 -1.80
CA GLY A 137 -15.28 0.09 -0.89
C GLY A 137 -13.83 -0.20 -1.27
N SER A 138 -12.94 0.17 -0.40
CA SER A 138 -11.52 -0.12 -0.58
C SER A 138 -10.85 -0.27 0.79
N GLY A 139 -9.61 -0.76 0.75
CA GLY A 139 -8.82 -0.90 1.96
C GLY A 139 -7.34 -0.67 1.72
N MET A 140 -6.65 -0.48 2.81
CA MET A 140 -5.19 -0.49 2.86
C MET A 140 -4.76 -1.69 3.69
N LEU A 141 -3.94 -2.55 3.10
CA LEU A 141 -3.26 -3.62 3.80
C LEU A 141 -1.88 -3.08 4.20
N LEU A 142 -1.61 -3.07 5.49
CA LEU A 142 -0.39 -2.51 6.07
C LEU A 142 0.44 -3.66 6.63
N LEU A 143 1.64 -3.85 6.09
CA LEU A 143 2.59 -4.87 6.57
C LEU A 143 3.71 -4.15 7.34
N ASN A 144 4.03 -4.66 8.50
CA ASN A 144 4.99 -4.02 9.42
C ASN A 144 4.69 -2.53 9.63
N PRO A 145 3.43 -2.13 9.92
CA PRO A 145 3.17 -0.71 10.19
C PRO A 145 3.96 -0.23 11.42
N PRO A 146 4.18 1.08 11.54
CA PRO A 146 4.82 1.62 12.75
C PRO A 146 4.06 1.28 14.03
N TRP A 147 4.77 1.30 15.14
CA TRP A 147 4.18 1.04 16.46
C TRP A 147 3.02 2.01 16.72
N GLN A 148 1.93 1.48 17.26
CA GLN A 148 0.69 2.23 17.55
C GLN A 148 0.04 2.91 16.34
N PHE A 149 0.33 2.46 15.13
CA PHE A 149 -0.24 3.07 13.93
C PHE A 149 -1.78 2.93 13.88
N ASP A 150 -2.31 1.86 14.45
CA ASP A 150 -3.76 1.67 14.59
C ASP A 150 -4.40 2.78 15.44
N GLN A 151 -3.72 3.22 16.49
CA GLN A 151 -4.23 4.31 17.34
C GLN A 151 -4.22 5.65 16.60
N ILE A 152 -3.26 5.85 15.72
CA ILE A 152 -3.19 7.05 14.87
C ILE A 152 -4.32 7.03 13.83
N LEU A 153 -4.60 5.86 13.23
CA LEU A 153 -5.63 5.71 12.19
C LEU A 153 -7.05 5.70 12.75
N ALA A 154 -7.24 5.16 13.95
CA ALA A 154 -8.59 4.94 14.49
C ALA A 154 -9.47 6.19 14.47
N PRO A 155 -8.99 7.39 14.84
CA PRO A 155 -9.83 8.60 14.78
C PRO A 155 -10.20 9.03 13.36
N ALA A 156 -9.43 8.64 12.36
CA ALA A 156 -9.71 9.00 10.96
C ALA A 156 -10.85 8.16 10.36
N MET A 157 -11.08 6.96 10.88
CA MET A 157 -12.05 6.03 10.29
C MET A 157 -13.49 6.57 10.32
N PRO A 158 -14.00 7.10 11.44
CA PRO A 158 -15.32 7.73 11.44
C PRO A 158 -15.43 8.94 10.51
N ALA A 159 -14.39 9.77 10.43
CA ALA A 159 -14.38 10.91 9.52
C ALA A 159 -14.47 10.47 8.05
N LEU A 160 -13.71 9.45 7.69
CA LEU A 160 -13.79 8.88 6.33
C LEU A 160 -15.21 8.37 6.03
N LYS A 161 -15.82 7.66 6.99
CA LYS A 161 -17.20 7.21 6.83
C LYS A 161 -18.15 8.40 6.62
N GLN A 162 -17.99 9.44 7.43
CA GLN A 162 -18.86 10.63 7.36
C GLN A 162 -18.79 11.33 6.02
N HIS A 163 -17.59 11.45 5.45
CA HIS A 163 -17.39 12.26 4.25
C HIS A 163 -17.50 11.47 2.94
N LEU A 164 -17.23 10.16 2.98
CA LEU A 164 -17.20 9.32 1.77
C LEU A 164 -18.29 8.27 1.75
N GLY A 165 -18.92 7.98 2.88
CA GLY A 165 -19.88 6.88 3.00
C GLY A 165 -21.29 7.25 2.54
N GLU A 166 -21.96 6.27 1.97
CA GLU A 166 -23.39 6.28 1.67
C GLU A 166 -24.15 5.58 2.80
N ALA A 167 -25.47 5.42 2.66
CA ALA A 167 -26.26 4.66 3.62
C ALA A 167 -25.71 3.23 3.72
N GLY A 168 -25.47 2.79 4.95
CA GLY A 168 -24.90 1.47 5.21
C GLY A 168 -23.37 1.41 5.16
N ALA A 169 -22.68 2.55 5.00
CA ALA A 169 -21.23 2.60 5.02
C ALA A 169 -20.66 2.11 6.35
N SER A 170 -19.57 1.34 6.29
CA SER A 170 -18.93 0.80 7.50
C SER A 170 -17.40 0.84 7.40
N PRO A 171 -16.74 1.51 8.34
CA PRO A 171 -15.29 1.45 8.45
C PRO A 171 -14.87 0.23 9.29
N ARG A 172 -13.68 -0.29 9.02
CA ARG A 172 -13.12 -1.41 9.79
C ARG A 172 -11.62 -1.23 9.90
N LEU A 173 -11.10 -1.30 11.11
CA LEU A 173 -9.67 -1.28 11.39
C LEU A 173 -9.37 -2.55 12.19
N GLN A 174 -8.52 -3.44 11.65
CA GLN A 174 -8.35 -4.76 12.24
C GLN A 174 -6.94 -5.27 12.10
N TRP A 175 -6.36 -5.69 13.22
CA TRP A 175 -5.14 -6.50 13.20
C TRP A 175 -5.47 -7.91 12.72
N LEU A 176 -4.80 -8.35 11.66
CA LEU A 176 -4.86 -9.72 11.17
C LEU A 176 -3.72 -10.56 11.74
N LYS A 177 -2.62 -9.90 12.11
CA LYS A 177 -1.45 -10.50 12.75
C LYS A 177 -0.80 -9.42 13.61
N GLN A 178 -0.49 -9.73 14.86
CA GLN A 178 0.22 -8.81 15.75
C GLN A 178 1.56 -9.42 16.15
N ALA A 179 2.56 -8.57 16.31
CA ALA A 179 3.85 -8.98 16.87
C ALA A 179 3.64 -9.41 18.33
N GLU A 180 4.20 -10.53 18.72
CA GLU A 180 4.24 -10.99 20.11
C GLU A 180 5.19 -10.12 20.96
#